data_9ffc796f868103c008a72a4b41bb52f6
#
_entry.id   9ffc796f868103c008a72a4b41bb52f6
#
_cell.length_a   1.000
_cell.length_b   1.000
_cell.length_c   1.000
_cell.angle_alpha   90.00
_cell.angle_beta   90.00
_cell.angle_gamma   90.00
#
_symmetry.space_group_name_H-M   'P 1'
#
loop_
_entity.id
_entity.type
_entity.pdbx_description
1 polymer ?
#
loop_
_entity_poly.entity_id
_entity_poly.type
_entity_poly.pdbx_seq_one_letter_code
_entity_poly.pdbx_strand_id
1 'polypeptide(L)'
;SLGYLCRLCDVGTLKTTAEATCTAQCVVSPDNSMNGYNVVRSNQVTSGDFYFGNFADLLIGMYGGLDITVDPYALSTSGGVRIVALQTVDVAVRHAVSFCKSSD
;
A
#
# COMPACT_ATOMS: atom_id res chain seq x y z
N SER A 1 -10.28 -7.24 -9.39
CA SER A 1 -9.27 -6.66 -8.50
C SER A 1 -9.48 -5.17 -8.22
N LEU A 2 -10.72 -4.73 -8.19
CA LEU A 2 -11.02 -3.35 -7.80
C LEU A 2 -10.80 -3.18 -6.30
N GLY A 3 -10.26 -2.04 -5.92
CA GLY A 3 -10.00 -1.76 -4.52
C GLY A 3 -9.58 -0.33 -4.29
N TYR A 4 -9.52 0.04 -3.03
CA TYR A 4 -9.06 1.35 -2.58
C TYR A 4 -7.70 1.23 -1.93
N LEU A 5 -6.87 2.24 -2.12
CA LEU A 5 -5.58 2.37 -1.44
C LEU A 5 -5.53 3.74 -0.77
N CYS A 6 -5.29 3.77 0.53
CA CYS A 6 -5.18 5.01 1.28
C CYS A 6 -4.22 4.85 2.46
N ARG A 7 -3.92 6.00 3.09
CA ARG A 7 -3.04 6.01 4.25
C ARG A 7 -3.72 5.43 5.48
N LEU A 8 -2.94 4.85 6.36
CA LEU A 8 -3.45 4.21 7.58
C LEU A 8 -4.27 5.17 8.45
N CYS A 9 -3.82 6.41 8.61
CA CYS A 9 -4.55 7.42 9.40
C CYS A 9 -5.89 7.78 8.77
N ASP A 10 -5.94 7.86 7.44
CA ASP A 10 -7.16 8.20 6.72
C ASP A 10 -8.20 7.08 6.83
N VAL A 11 -7.76 5.82 6.78
CA VAL A 11 -8.65 4.67 7.02
C VAL A 11 -9.22 4.72 8.44
N GLY A 12 -8.39 5.05 9.42
CA GLY A 12 -8.85 5.21 10.81
C GLY A 12 -9.91 6.28 10.96
N THR A 13 -9.74 7.43 10.30
CA THR A 13 -10.73 8.50 10.29
C THR A 13 -12.03 8.06 9.62
N LEU A 14 -11.95 7.38 8.49
CA LEU A 14 -13.13 6.91 7.77
C LEU A 14 -13.91 5.84 8.55
N LYS A 15 -13.23 5.06 9.38
CA LYS A 15 -13.89 4.07 10.24
C LYS A 15 -14.73 4.71 11.34
N THR A 16 -14.43 5.95 11.71
CA THR A 16 -15.20 6.68 12.73
C THR A 16 -16.19 7.65 12.12
N THR A 17 -16.17 7.85 10.80
CA THR A 17 -17.09 8.75 10.12
C THR A 17 -18.33 8.01 9.67
N ALA A 18 -19.50 8.46 10.14
CA ALA A 18 -20.79 7.89 9.74
C ALA A 18 -21.12 8.27 8.29
N GLU A 19 -21.78 7.35 7.57
CA GLU A 19 -22.21 7.59 6.19
C GLU A 19 -23.30 8.66 6.09
N ALA A 20 -24.14 8.73 7.11
CA ALA A 20 -25.21 9.71 7.19
C ALA A 20 -25.48 10.08 8.65
N THR A 21 -26.15 11.19 8.86
CA THR A 21 -26.38 11.76 10.20
C THR A 21 -27.11 10.81 11.17
N CYS A 22 -27.96 9.96 10.66
CA CYS A 22 -28.80 9.08 11.47
C CYS A 22 -28.49 7.60 11.28
N THR A 23 -27.29 7.24 10.78
CA THR A 23 -26.90 5.85 10.60
C THR A 23 -25.78 5.49 11.54
N ALA A 24 -25.76 4.23 11.97
CA ALA A 24 -24.66 3.67 12.74
C ALA A 24 -23.54 3.11 11.84
N GLN A 25 -23.74 3.14 10.54
CA GLN A 25 -22.78 2.58 9.58
C GLN A 25 -21.72 3.62 9.21
N CYS A 26 -20.47 3.22 9.25
CA CYS A 26 -19.34 4.06 8.91
C CYS A 26 -18.97 3.92 7.44
N VAL A 27 -18.24 4.91 6.91
CA VAL A 27 -17.78 4.91 5.50
C VAL A 27 -16.93 3.68 5.20
N VAL A 28 -16.03 3.32 6.12
CA VAL A 28 -15.28 2.06 6.03
C VAL A 28 -15.87 1.09 7.05
N SER A 29 -16.33 -0.04 6.55
CA SER A 29 -16.93 -1.10 7.39
C SER A 29 -15.87 -1.77 8.27
N PRO A 30 -16.28 -2.44 9.36
CA PRO A 30 -15.31 -3.14 10.23
C PRO A 30 -14.48 -4.20 9.53
N ASP A 31 -14.93 -4.72 8.41
CA ASP A 31 -14.21 -5.71 7.60
C ASP A 31 -13.20 -5.08 6.60
N ASN A 32 -12.93 -3.78 6.74
CA ASN A 32 -12.04 -3.02 5.85
C ASN A 32 -12.54 -2.95 4.41
N SER A 33 -13.84 -2.83 4.23
CA SER A 33 -14.41 -2.59 2.90
C SER A 33 -15.08 -1.23 2.85
N MET A 34 -15.10 -0.62 1.66
CA MET A 34 -15.79 0.63 1.39
C MET A 34 -16.51 0.48 0.06
N ASN A 35 -17.81 0.75 0.04
CA ASN A 35 -18.68 0.57 -1.14
C ASN A 35 -18.60 -0.86 -1.72
N GLY A 36 -18.35 -1.87 -0.89
CA GLY A 36 -18.25 -3.24 -1.32
C GLY A 36 -16.89 -3.66 -1.87
N TYR A 37 -15.91 -2.77 -1.84
CA TYR A 37 -14.55 -3.04 -2.32
C TYR A 37 -13.55 -3.00 -1.16
N ASN A 38 -12.51 -3.82 -1.25
CA ASN A 38 -11.49 -3.89 -0.23
C ASN A 38 -10.72 -2.57 -0.12
N VAL A 39 -10.36 -2.21 1.10
CA VAL A 39 -9.51 -1.04 1.37
C VAL A 39 -8.16 -1.55 1.85
N VAL A 40 -7.11 -1.18 1.13
CA VAL A 40 -5.72 -1.46 1.51
C VAL A 40 -5.12 -0.18 2.08
N ARG A 41 -4.37 -0.33 3.14
CA ARG A 41 -3.75 0.80 3.84
C ARG A 41 -2.24 0.70 3.79
N SER A 42 -1.60 1.84 3.62
CA SER A 42 -0.14 1.92 3.58
C SER A 42 0.32 3.29 4.05
N ASN A 43 1.39 3.31 4.83
CA ASN A 43 2.02 4.56 5.27
C ASN A 43 2.85 5.22 4.17
N GLN A 44 3.05 4.54 3.05
CA GLN A 44 3.74 5.11 1.90
C GLN A 44 2.86 6.07 1.09
N VAL A 45 1.56 6.03 1.31
CA VAL A 45 0.61 6.92 0.66
C VAL A 45 0.60 8.26 1.39
N THR A 46 0.57 9.36 0.64
CA THR A 46 0.48 10.70 1.20
C THR A 46 -0.87 10.89 1.92
N SER A 47 -0.84 11.56 3.06
CA SER A 47 -2.07 11.84 3.82
C SER A 47 -3.05 12.65 2.99
N GLY A 48 -4.32 12.25 3.02
CA GLY A 48 -5.39 12.87 2.26
C GLY A 48 -5.58 12.32 0.85
N ASP A 49 -4.67 11.46 0.38
CA ASP A 49 -4.76 10.87 -0.95
C ASP A 49 -5.48 9.52 -0.90
N PHE A 50 -6.40 9.33 -1.83
CA PHE A 50 -7.13 8.08 -2.01
C PHE A 50 -6.97 7.61 -3.44
N TYR A 51 -6.67 6.33 -3.60
CA TYR A 51 -6.55 5.72 -4.90
C TYR A 51 -7.61 4.63 -5.05
N PHE A 52 -8.25 4.59 -6.20
CA PHE A 52 -9.18 3.53 -6.55
C PHE A 52 -8.87 3.05 -7.96
N GLY A 53 -8.85 1.75 -8.15
CA GLY A 53 -8.61 1.22 -9.47
C GLY A 53 -8.58 -0.29 -9.51
N ASN A 54 -8.35 -0.79 -10.71
CA ASN A 54 -8.17 -2.22 -10.96
C ASN A 54 -6.69 -2.56 -10.85
N PHE A 55 -6.28 -3.10 -9.70
CA PHE A 55 -4.88 -3.41 -9.45
C PHE A 55 -4.35 -4.59 -10.28
N ALA A 56 -5.22 -5.32 -10.99
CA ALA A 56 -4.77 -6.32 -11.95
C ALA A 56 -4.04 -5.71 -13.15
N ASP A 57 -4.28 -4.43 -13.43
CA ASP A 57 -3.58 -3.69 -14.48
C ASP A 57 -2.25 -3.09 -14.02
N LEU A 58 -1.88 -3.29 -12.76
CA LEU A 58 -0.60 -2.88 -12.23
C LEU A 58 0.40 -4.03 -12.40
N LEU A 59 1.50 -3.75 -13.09
CA LEU A 59 2.54 -4.74 -13.35
C LEU A 59 3.75 -4.47 -12.48
N ILE A 60 4.22 -5.51 -11.81
CA ILE A 60 5.45 -5.46 -11.03
C ILE A 60 6.48 -6.34 -11.74
N GLY A 61 7.51 -5.71 -12.29
CA GLY A 61 8.62 -6.41 -12.94
C GLY A 61 9.78 -6.60 -11.98
N MET A 62 10.21 -7.83 -11.80
CA MET A 62 11.39 -8.14 -11.01
C MET A 62 12.50 -8.64 -11.93
N TYR A 63 13.66 -8.00 -11.87
CA TYR A 63 14.79 -8.31 -12.73
C TYR A 63 15.81 -9.15 -11.96
N GLY A 64 16.07 -10.35 -12.44
CA GLY A 64 16.97 -11.27 -11.78
C GLY A 64 16.42 -11.83 -10.49
N GLY A 65 17.25 -12.55 -9.77
CA GLY A 65 16.90 -13.11 -8.47
C GLY A 65 17.20 -12.15 -7.32
N LEU A 66 16.83 -12.55 -6.13
CA LEU A 66 17.20 -11.84 -4.92
C LEU A 66 18.69 -12.05 -4.64
N ASP A 67 19.45 -10.96 -4.62
CA ASP A 67 20.86 -11.00 -4.27
C ASP A 67 21.03 -10.80 -2.77
N ILE A 68 21.58 -11.81 -2.10
CA ILE A 68 21.87 -11.75 -0.67
C ILE A 68 23.38 -11.76 -0.49
N THR A 69 23.92 -10.73 0.15
CA THR A 69 25.34 -10.60 0.47
C THR A 69 25.51 -10.59 1.97
N VAL A 70 26.37 -11.47 2.47
CA VAL A 70 26.73 -11.50 3.89
C VAL A 70 28.09 -10.80 4.03
N ASP A 71 28.12 -9.73 4.82
CA ASP A 71 29.34 -8.98 5.10
C ASP A 71 29.72 -9.12 6.57
N PRO A 72 30.67 -9.97 6.88
CA PRO A 72 31.13 -10.13 8.27
C PRO A 72 32.11 -9.05 8.73
N TYR A 73 32.57 -8.20 7.82
CA TYR A 73 33.64 -7.23 8.12
C TYR A 73 33.09 -5.87 8.54
N ALA A 74 31.93 -5.47 8.07
CA ALA A 74 31.38 -4.13 8.34
C ALA A 74 31.10 -3.89 9.83
N LEU A 75 30.78 -4.93 10.58
CA LEU A 75 30.47 -4.87 12.01
C LEU A 75 31.43 -5.75 12.83
N SER A 76 32.65 -5.94 12.34
CA SER A 76 33.62 -6.84 13.00
C SER A 76 34.02 -6.38 14.39
N THR A 77 34.03 -5.06 14.65
CA THR A 77 34.38 -4.49 15.97
C THR A 77 33.31 -4.76 17.02
N SER A 78 32.05 -4.97 16.62
CA SER A 78 30.96 -5.29 17.53
C SER A 78 30.53 -6.75 17.47
N GLY A 79 31.22 -7.58 16.69
CA GLY A 79 30.90 -9.01 16.53
C GLY A 79 29.64 -9.26 15.70
N GLY A 80 29.13 -8.24 15.01
CA GLY A 80 27.94 -8.35 14.17
C GLY A 80 28.24 -8.75 12.74
N VAL A 81 27.20 -9.20 12.05
CA VAL A 81 27.26 -9.55 10.62
C VAL A 81 26.18 -8.73 9.90
N ARG A 82 26.58 -8.08 8.81
CA ARG A 82 25.64 -7.36 7.96
C ARG A 82 25.15 -8.28 6.85
N ILE A 83 23.85 -8.37 6.70
CA ILE A 83 23.22 -9.07 5.59
C ILE A 83 22.53 -8.03 4.69
N VAL A 84 22.93 -8.01 3.43
CA VAL A 84 22.37 -7.08 2.44
C VAL A 84 21.59 -7.90 1.42
N ALA A 85 20.32 -7.55 1.25
CA ALA A 85 19.46 -8.16 0.25
C ALA A 85 19.09 -7.11 -0.79
N LEU A 86 19.33 -7.40 -2.05
CA LEU A 86 19.05 -6.49 -3.16
C LEU A 86 18.14 -7.17 -4.17
N GLN A 87 17.14 -6.44 -4.60
CA GLN A 87 16.21 -6.88 -5.63
C GLN A 87 15.90 -5.71 -6.55
N THR A 88 16.13 -5.88 -7.84
CA THR A 88 15.78 -4.87 -8.83
C THR A 88 14.32 -5.07 -9.22
N VAL A 89 13.51 -4.04 -8.99
CA VAL A 89 12.08 -4.08 -9.31
C VAL A 89 11.69 -2.81 -10.04
N ASP A 90 10.64 -2.92 -10.84
CA ASP A 90 10.00 -1.77 -11.48
C ASP A 90 8.50 -2.00 -11.50
N VAL A 91 7.75 -0.90 -11.49
CA VAL A 91 6.29 -0.93 -11.47
C VAL A 91 5.78 -0.11 -12.63
N ALA A 92 4.86 -0.70 -13.40
CA ALA A 92 4.24 -0.02 -14.53
C ALA A 92 2.73 -0.22 -14.50
N VAL A 93 2.00 0.76 -14.99
CA VAL A 93 0.55 0.69 -15.14
C VAL A 93 0.22 0.30 -16.58
N ARG A 94 -0.42 -0.85 -16.72
CA ARG A 94 -0.80 -1.38 -18.03
C ARG A 94 -1.90 -0.56 -18.69
N HIS A 95 -2.84 -0.05 -17.89
CA HIS A 95 -4.00 0.68 -18.38
C HIS A 95 -4.35 1.81 -17.40
N ALA A 96 -3.82 3.00 -17.70
CA ALA A 96 -3.88 4.13 -16.78
C ALA A 96 -5.31 4.59 -16.47
N VAL A 97 -6.24 4.43 -17.42
CA VAL A 97 -7.64 4.83 -17.21
C VAL A 97 -8.38 3.95 -16.22
N SER A 98 -7.80 2.79 -15.83
CA SER A 98 -8.37 1.93 -14.79
C SER A 98 -8.15 2.47 -13.38
N PHE A 99 -7.37 3.54 -13.22
CA PHE A 99 -7.04 4.12 -11.93
C PHE A 99 -7.53 5.55 -11.81
N CYS A 100 -7.97 5.91 -10.62
CA CYS A 100 -8.26 7.29 -10.30
C CYS A 100 -7.69 7.63 -8.93
N LYS A 101 -7.37 8.90 -8.75
CA LYS A 101 -6.82 9.44 -7.52
C LYS A 101 -7.69 10.58 -7.05
N SER A 102 -8.00 10.60 -5.76
CA SER A 102 -8.58 11.75 -5.09
C SER A 102 -7.54 12.30 -4.12
N SER A 103 -7.23 13.56 -4.23
CA SER A 103 -6.32 14.23 -3.31
C SER A 103 -7.03 15.39 -2.63
N ASP A 104 -6.65 15.61 -1.39
CA ASP A 104 -7.25 16.65 -0.55
C ASP A 104 -6.33 17.87 -0.45
#